data_af0d287b142afded6eaae324464bf1cb
#
_entry.id   af0d287b142afded6eaae324464bf1cb
#
_cell.length_a   1.000
_cell.length_b   1.000
_cell.length_c   1.000
_cell.angle_alpha   90.00
_cell.angle_beta   90.00
_cell.angle_gamma   90.00
#
_symmetry.space_group_name_H-M   'P 1'
#
loop_
_entity.id
_entity.type
_entity.pdbx_description
1 polymer ?
#
loop_
_entity_poly.entity_id
_entity_poly.type
_entity_poly.pdbx_seq_one_letter_code
_entity_poly.pdbx_strand_id
1 'polypeptide(L)'
;MISVNMKNVAGASGGGEDKRLKKNCEYILVYAKNYDLLPLFNGPYKYTEMSELIQQYIDEGKSWKYTSVLVNPGEKEYIGSTVDGDGNEIKIYKRSGVETLSINQVAKREGLTTQEAYKKYGINVFRTTNAQTSIRTRVMDYRKEAGVEDEYLSIEYIPKTGKNRGIVYEQFYKGDVCNLFVWLRDTSEIIDGKLYKK
;
A
#
# COMPACT_ATOMS: atom_id res chain seq x y z
N MET A 1 -12.62 -11.17 -25.49
CA MET A 1 -11.40 -11.97 -25.77
C MET A 1 -10.47 -11.81 -24.59
N ILE A 2 -10.04 -12.93 -24.00
CA ILE A 2 -9.09 -12.95 -22.89
C ILE A 2 -7.77 -13.51 -23.44
N SER A 3 -6.69 -12.77 -23.27
CA SER A 3 -5.36 -13.20 -23.66
C SER A 3 -4.70 -13.90 -22.45
N VAL A 4 -4.32 -15.15 -22.63
CA VAL A 4 -3.59 -15.93 -21.61
C VAL A 4 -2.10 -15.91 -21.96
N ASN A 5 -1.31 -15.25 -21.11
CA ASN A 5 0.13 -15.18 -21.29
C ASN A 5 0.77 -16.44 -20.70
N MET A 6 1.31 -17.30 -21.56
CA MET A 6 1.98 -18.54 -21.16
C MET A 6 3.40 -18.24 -20.72
N LYS A 7 3.59 -18.03 -19.42
CA LYS A 7 4.91 -17.80 -18.83
C LYS A 7 5.61 -19.15 -18.61
N ASN A 8 6.70 -19.39 -19.36
CA ASN A 8 7.59 -20.56 -19.20
C ASN A 8 6.92 -21.92 -19.41
N VAL A 9 6.56 -22.23 -20.63
CA VAL A 9 6.34 -23.64 -21.00
C VAL A 9 7.70 -24.33 -21.03
N ALA A 10 8.00 -25.10 -19.99
CA ALA A 10 9.17 -25.98 -19.99
C ALA A 10 9.06 -26.93 -21.21
N GLY A 11 10.05 -26.94 -22.08
CA GLY A 11 10.04 -27.72 -23.29
C GLY A 11 9.76 -26.95 -24.58
N ALA A 12 9.40 -25.67 -24.52
CA ALA A 12 9.39 -24.78 -25.68
C ALA A 12 10.82 -24.35 -26.08
N SER A 13 11.79 -25.27 -26.00
CA SER A 13 13.06 -25.14 -26.70
C SER A 13 12.74 -25.24 -28.18
N GLY A 14 12.73 -24.13 -28.87
CA GLY A 14 12.43 -24.03 -30.26
C GLY A 14 13.35 -24.92 -31.09
N GLY A 15 12.89 -26.11 -31.35
CA GLY A 15 13.34 -26.86 -32.53
C GLY A 15 12.99 -26.01 -33.74
N GLY A 16 13.99 -25.70 -34.55
CA GLY A 16 14.08 -24.66 -35.53
C GLY A 16 13.13 -24.71 -36.74
N GLU A 17 11.87 -25.02 -36.59
CA GLU A 17 10.94 -25.09 -37.72
C GLU A 17 9.96 -23.91 -37.83
N ASP A 18 9.80 -23.11 -36.79
CA ASP A 18 8.93 -21.94 -36.92
C ASP A 18 9.74 -20.65 -37.14
N LYS A 19 9.82 -20.23 -38.39
CA LYS A 19 10.44 -18.97 -38.82
C LYS A 19 9.65 -17.75 -38.39
N ARG A 20 8.58 -17.91 -37.60
CA ARG A 20 7.69 -16.84 -37.10
C ARG A 20 8.04 -16.45 -35.67
N LEU A 21 7.58 -15.33 -35.26
CA LEU A 21 7.65 -14.90 -33.86
C LEU A 21 7.00 -15.95 -32.95
N LYS A 22 7.71 -16.38 -31.89
CA LYS A 22 7.21 -17.35 -30.93
C LYS A 22 5.85 -16.94 -30.40
N LYS A 23 4.88 -17.81 -30.51
CA LYS A 23 3.52 -17.58 -29.99
C LYS A 23 3.52 -17.79 -28.49
N ASN A 24 3.59 -16.71 -27.72
CA ASN A 24 3.64 -16.74 -26.25
C ASN A 24 2.25 -16.56 -25.60
N CYS A 25 1.19 -16.58 -26.36
CA CYS A 25 -0.14 -16.40 -25.82
C CYS A 25 -1.17 -17.29 -26.50
N GLU A 26 -2.12 -17.73 -25.72
CA GLU A 26 -3.35 -18.36 -26.17
C GLU A 26 -4.52 -17.42 -25.92
N TYR A 27 -5.60 -17.58 -26.67
CA TYR A 27 -6.79 -16.73 -26.54
C TYR A 27 -7.98 -17.59 -26.13
N ILE A 28 -8.67 -17.14 -25.09
CA ILE A 28 -10.00 -17.63 -24.74
C ILE A 28 -11.01 -16.65 -25.28
N LEU A 29 -11.88 -17.11 -26.18
CA LEU A 29 -12.97 -16.30 -26.68
C LEU A 29 -14.21 -16.58 -25.83
N VAL A 30 -14.75 -15.52 -25.24
CA VAL A 30 -15.97 -15.58 -24.46
C VAL A 30 -17.06 -14.83 -25.21
N TYR A 31 -18.20 -15.48 -25.44
CA TYR A 31 -19.35 -14.94 -26.12
C TYR A 31 -20.52 -14.84 -25.14
N ALA A 32 -21.22 -13.72 -25.17
CA ALA A 32 -22.49 -13.57 -24.46
C ALA A 32 -23.61 -13.32 -25.49
N LYS A 33 -24.76 -13.94 -25.28
CA LYS A 33 -25.96 -13.69 -26.10
C LYS A 33 -26.48 -12.26 -25.88
N ASN A 34 -26.37 -11.77 -24.67
CA ASN A 34 -26.66 -10.38 -24.33
C ASN A 34 -25.56 -9.89 -23.37
N TYR A 35 -24.77 -8.90 -23.79
CA TYR A 35 -23.67 -8.36 -23.02
C TYR A 35 -24.12 -7.65 -21.73
N ASP A 36 -25.27 -6.96 -21.78
CA ASP A 36 -25.79 -6.18 -20.64
C ASP A 36 -26.29 -7.06 -19.50
N LEU A 37 -26.60 -8.32 -19.80
CA LEU A 37 -26.99 -9.33 -18.81
C LEU A 37 -25.84 -10.20 -18.33
N LEU A 38 -24.63 -9.97 -18.83
CA LEU A 38 -23.48 -10.76 -18.43
C LEU A 38 -23.07 -10.39 -17.00
N PRO A 39 -23.09 -11.34 -16.03
CA PRO A 39 -22.59 -11.04 -14.70
C PRO A 39 -21.08 -10.79 -14.75
N LEU A 40 -20.57 -9.97 -13.84
CA LEU A 40 -19.15 -9.78 -13.69
C LEU A 40 -18.47 -11.13 -13.46
N PHE A 41 -17.41 -11.41 -14.26
CA PHE A 41 -16.60 -12.60 -14.04
C PHE A 41 -15.91 -12.48 -12.68
N ASN A 42 -16.36 -13.23 -11.72
CA ASN A 42 -15.64 -13.43 -10.48
C ASN A 42 -14.48 -14.37 -10.77
N GLY A 43 -13.27 -13.83 -10.84
CA GLY A 43 -12.07 -14.66 -10.86
C GLY A 43 -12.02 -15.53 -9.59
N PRO A 44 -11.46 -16.72 -9.62
CA PRO A 44 -11.21 -17.51 -8.42
C PRO A 44 -10.09 -16.86 -7.62
N TYR A 45 -10.43 -15.77 -6.90
CA TYR A 45 -9.49 -15.10 -6.02
C TYR A 45 -9.31 -15.94 -4.75
N LYS A 46 -8.11 -16.40 -4.51
CA LYS A 46 -7.73 -16.94 -3.21
C LYS A 46 -7.26 -15.79 -2.35
N TYR A 47 -8.02 -15.50 -1.31
CA TYR A 47 -7.59 -14.56 -0.28
C TYR A 47 -6.68 -15.27 0.71
N THR A 48 -5.47 -14.77 0.89
CA THR A 48 -4.54 -15.24 1.93
C THR A 48 -4.43 -14.16 2.99
N GLU A 49 -4.59 -14.51 4.25
CA GLU A 49 -4.41 -13.55 5.34
C GLU A 49 -2.99 -13.00 5.32
N MET A 50 -2.84 -11.69 5.43
CA MET A 50 -1.56 -11.04 5.27
C MET A 50 -0.53 -11.49 6.33
N SER A 51 -0.99 -11.76 7.55
CA SER A 51 -0.13 -12.27 8.63
C SER A 51 0.49 -13.64 8.31
N GLU A 52 -0.26 -14.53 7.64
CA GLU A 52 0.24 -15.84 7.18
C GLU A 52 1.26 -15.67 6.06
N LEU A 53 0.95 -14.80 5.09
CA LEU A 53 1.86 -14.52 3.98
C LEU A 53 3.18 -13.92 4.47
N ILE A 54 3.12 -12.99 5.43
CA ILE A 54 4.32 -12.39 6.02
C ILE A 54 5.15 -13.45 6.75
N GLN A 55 4.50 -14.34 7.50
CA GLN A 55 5.21 -15.41 8.19
C GLN A 55 5.92 -16.34 7.20
N GLN A 56 5.26 -16.72 6.10
CA GLN A 56 5.91 -17.48 5.04
C GLN A 56 7.14 -16.77 4.46
N TYR A 57 7.07 -15.46 4.21
CA TYR A 57 8.23 -14.67 3.75
C TYR A 57 9.39 -14.69 4.75
N ILE A 58 9.08 -14.59 6.04
CA ILE A 58 10.09 -14.64 7.12
C ILE A 58 10.74 -16.02 7.18
N ASP A 59 9.94 -17.10 7.13
CA ASP A 59 10.41 -18.48 7.18
C ASP A 59 11.27 -18.85 5.96
N GLU A 60 10.99 -18.26 4.80
CA GLU A 60 11.79 -18.38 3.58
C GLU A 60 13.05 -17.48 3.57
N GLY A 61 13.32 -16.74 4.64
CA GLY A 61 14.45 -15.82 4.73
C GLY A 61 14.35 -14.59 3.81
N LYS A 62 13.16 -14.28 3.31
CA LYS A 62 12.91 -13.11 2.46
C LYS A 62 12.76 -11.85 3.30
N SER A 63 13.29 -10.72 2.81
CA SER A 63 13.14 -9.43 3.48
C SER A 63 11.72 -8.90 3.36
N TRP A 64 11.18 -8.41 4.47
CA TRP A 64 9.88 -7.74 4.55
C TRP A 64 10.05 -6.30 4.99
N LYS A 65 9.45 -5.36 4.27
CA LYS A 65 9.70 -3.92 4.47
C LYS A 65 8.74 -3.23 5.43
N TYR A 66 7.55 -3.81 5.67
CA TYR A 66 6.54 -3.23 6.55
C TYR A 66 6.75 -3.73 7.97
N THR A 67 7.62 -3.07 8.70
CA THR A 67 8.09 -3.53 10.02
C THR A 67 7.80 -2.56 11.16
N SER A 68 7.18 -1.41 10.86
CA SER A 68 6.84 -0.39 11.85
C SER A 68 5.32 -0.36 12.09
N VAL A 69 4.93 -0.06 13.31
CA VAL A 69 3.54 0.05 13.77
C VAL A 69 3.31 1.45 14.30
N LEU A 70 2.27 2.12 13.85
CA LEU A 70 1.75 3.32 14.49
C LEU A 70 0.87 2.89 15.67
N VAL A 71 1.41 2.95 16.87
CA VAL A 71 0.73 2.52 18.11
C VAL A 71 -0.23 3.61 18.59
N ASN A 72 0.23 4.86 18.55
CA ASN A 72 -0.56 6.03 18.88
C ASN A 72 -0.38 7.10 17.80
N PRO A 73 -1.44 7.55 17.12
CA PRO A 73 -1.35 8.62 16.12
C PRO A 73 -1.09 10.00 16.73
N GLY A 74 -1.14 10.13 18.04
CA GLY A 74 -0.97 11.38 18.75
C GLY A 74 -2.14 12.37 18.54
N GLU A 75 -1.99 13.54 19.12
CA GLU A 75 -2.91 14.65 18.94
C GLU A 75 -2.72 15.29 17.57
N LYS A 76 -3.81 15.76 16.96
CA LYS A 76 -3.87 16.35 15.63
C LYS A 76 -4.24 17.82 15.76
N GLU A 77 -3.34 18.71 15.36
CA GLU A 77 -3.56 20.14 15.37
C GLU A 77 -3.37 20.71 13.97
N TYR A 78 -4.40 21.41 13.47
CA TYR A 78 -4.34 22.11 12.19
C TYR A 78 -3.36 23.28 12.23
N ILE A 79 -2.43 23.32 11.27
CA ILE A 79 -1.42 24.38 11.21
C ILE A 79 -1.46 25.18 9.90
N GLY A 80 -2.26 24.76 8.94
CA GLY A 80 -2.47 25.47 7.68
C GLY A 80 -2.70 24.55 6.51
N SER A 81 -2.63 25.08 5.31
CA SER A 81 -2.86 24.32 4.08
C SER A 81 -1.94 24.76 2.95
N THR A 82 -1.81 23.90 1.95
CA THR A 82 -1.23 24.16 0.64
C THR A 82 -2.18 23.64 -0.43
N VAL A 83 -1.80 23.70 -1.70
CA VAL A 83 -2.63 23.18 -2.79
C VAL A 83 -1.88 22.12 -3.60
N ASP A 84 -2.62 21.20 -4.20
CA ASP A 84 -2.06 20.26 -5.18
C ASP A 84 -1.80 20.94 -6.54
N GLY A 85 -1.37 20.16 -7.55
CA GLY A 85 -1.09 20.68 -8.90
C GLY A 85 -2.31 21.26 -9.62
N ASP A 86 -3.53 20.94 -9.18
CA ASP A 86 -4.79 21.37 -9.79
C ASP A 86 -5.54 22.38 -8.91
N GLY A 87 -4.90 22.87 -7.84
CA GLY A 87 -5.47 23.87 -6.93
C GLY A 87 -6.38 23.32 -5.83
N ASN A 88 -6.46 21.99 -5.63
CA ASN A 88 -7.23 21.44 -4.53
C ASN A 88 -6.48 21.59 -3.21
N GLU A 89 -7.21 21.92 -2.16
CA GLU A 89 -6.65 22.11 -0.84
C GLU A 89 -6.04 20.82 -0.26
N ILE A 90 -4.88 20.97 0.37
CA ILE A 90 -4.20 19.96 1.18
C ILE A 90 -4.06 20.54 2.57
N LYS A 91 -4.83 20.04 3.53
CA LYS A 91 -4.76 20.49 4.93
C LYS A 91 -3.57 19.85 5.62
N ILE A 92 -2.84 20.64 6.40
CA ILE A 92 -1.62 20.22 7.09
C ILE A 92 -1.83 20.29 8.59
N TYR A 93 -1.41 19.22 9.26
CA TYR A 93 -1.54 19.07 10.70
C TYR A 93 -0.20 18.67 11.31
N LYS A 94 0.15 19.26 12.43
CA LYS A 94 1.19 18.71 13.30
C LYS A 94 0.62 17.57 14.15
N ARG A 95 1.51 16.63 14.51
CA ARG A 95 1.17 15.48 15.32
C ARG A 95 2.06 15.42 16.55
N SER A 96 1.48 15.53 17.76
CA SER A 96 2.17 15.52 19.04
C SER A 96 1.89 14.23 19.80
N GLY A 97 2.89 13.66 20.48
CA GLY A 97 2.72 12.43 21.23
C GLY A 97 2.55 11.17 20.37
N VAL A 98 3.06 11.20 19.14
CA VAL A 98 3.02 10.02 18.25
C VAL A 98 3.93 8.93 18.80
N GLU A 99 3.40 7.70 18.91
CA GLU A 99 4.19 6.52 19.27
C GLU A 99 4.27 5.56 18.09
N THR A 100 5.50 5.30 17.65
CA THR A 100 5.80 4.27 16.66
C THR A 100 6.77 3.25 17.23
N LEU A 101 6.49 1.96 17.03
CA LEU A 101 7.35 0.86 17.45
C LEU A 101 7.61 -0.07 16.27
N SER A 102 8.69 -0.86 16.34
CA SER A 102 8.83 -1.98 15.44
C SER A 102 7.83 -3.08 15.79
N ILE A 103 7.46 -3.91 14.82
CA ILE A 103 6.56 -5.05 15.06
C ILE A 103 7.09 -5.99 16.15
N ASN A 104 8.42 -6.18 16.21
CA ASN A 104 9.06 -7.01 17.23
C ASN A 104 8.99 -6.38 18.63
N GLN A 105 9.08 -5.04 18.73
CA GLN A 105 8.92 -4.35 20.03
C GLN A 105 7.48 -4.46 20.52
N VAL A 106 6.48 -4.31 19.63
CA VAL A 106 5.07 -4.50 19.98
C VAL A 106 4.81 -5.95 20.40
N ALA A 107 5.30 -6.92 19.64
CA ALA A 107 5.19 -8.34 19.98
C ALA A 107 5.76 -8.64 21.37
N LYS A 108 6.97 -8.15 21.64
CA LYS A 108 7.63 -8.32 22.96
C LYS A 108 6.84 -7.64 24.08
N ARG A 109 6.36 -6.41 23.86
CA ARG A 109 5.59 -5.64 24.85
C ARG A 109 4.30 -6.34 25.26
N GLU A 110 3.65 -7.04 24.34
CA GLU A 110 2.36 -7.68 24.57
C GLU A 110 2.41 -9.20 24.73
N GLY A 111 3.60 -9.80 24.71
CA GLY A 111 3.75 -11.25 24.81
C GLY A 111 3.18 -12.02 23.62
N LEU A 112 3.18 -11.41 22.43
CA LEU A 112 2.68 -11.98 21.18
C LEU A 112 3.82 -12.55 20.34
N THR A 113 3.49 -13.49 19.47
CA THR A 113 4.36 -13.85 18.34
C THR A 113 4.35 -12.72 17.29
N THR A 114 5.36 -12.70 16.43
CA THR A 114 5.41 -11.73 15.31
C THR A 114 4.18 -11.83 14.41
N GLN A 115 3.72 -13.06 14.13
CA GLN A 115 2.52 -13.30 13.33
C GLN A 115 1.26 -12.72 14.00
N GLU A 116 1.07 -12.96 15.30
CA GLU A 116 -0.06 -12.41 16.07
C GLU A 116 -0.01 -10.88 16.11
N ALA A 117 1.18 -10.28 16.22
CA ALA A 117 1.35 -8.84 16.17
C ALA A 117 0.93 -8.27 14.79
N TYR A 118 1.32 -8.91 13.67
CA TYR A 118 0.83 -8.52 12.35
C TYR A 118 -0.69 -8.68 12.20
N LYS A 119 -1.25 -9.74 12.77
CA LYS A 119 -2.69 -9.96 12.77
C LYS A 119 -3.45 -8.87 13.52
N LYS A 120 -2.96 -8.49 14.69
CA LYS A 120 -3.58 -7.48 15.57
C LYS A 120 -3.41 -6.06 15.03
N TYR A 121 -2.20 -5.71 14.58
CA TYR A 121 -1.82 -4.34 14.22
C TYR A 121 -1.73 -4.08 12.72
N GLY A 122 -2.06 -5.05 11.86
CA GLY A 122 -1.84 -4.99 10.42
C GLY A 122 -2.32 -3.68 9.76
N ILE A 123 -3.47 -3.15 10.18
CA ILE A 123 -4.03 -1.88 9.65
C ILE A 123 -3.11 -0.69 9.95
N ASN A 124 -2.37 -0.73 11.05
CA ASN A 124 -1.47 0.32 11.51
C ASN A 124 0.01 0.02 11.20
N VAL A 125 0.27 -1.06 10.47
CA VAL A 125 1.63 -1.40 10.01
C VAL A 125 1.99 -0.55 8.80
N PHE A 126 3.20 -0.01 8.82
CA PHE A 126 3.71 0.84 7.75
C PHE A 126 5.21 0.63 7.51
N ARG A 127 5.68 1.17 6.42
CA ARG A 127 7.11 1.46 6.16
C ARG A 127 7.27 2.93 5.81
N THR A 128 8.45 3.48 6.02
CA THR A 128 8.77 4.83 5.57
C THR A 128 9.50 4.81 4.23
N THR A 129 9.31 5.88 3.45
CA THR A 129 10.03 6.10 2.18
C THR A 129 10.21 7.59 1.92
N ASN A 130 11.28 7.94 1.25
CA ASN A 130 11.55 9.29 0.75
C ASN A 130 11.12 9.49 -0.71
N ALA A 131 10.11 8.72 -1.17
CA ALA A 131 9.62 8.82 -2.54
C ALA A 131 9.33 10.27 -2.93
N GLN A 132 9.84 10.67 -4.09
CA GLN A 132 9.63 12.01 -4.62
C GLN A 132 8.23 12.11 -5.21
N THR A 133 7.34 12.82 -4.51
CA THR A 133 5.99 13.11 -4.98
C THR A 133 5.77 14.63 -4.93
N SER A 134 4.96 15.16 -5.82
CA SER A 134 4.64 16.59 -5.85
C SER A 134 3.99 17.06 -4.54
N ILE A 135 3.14 16.24 -3.94
CA ILE A 135 2.49 16.55 -2.65
C ILE A 135 3.55 16.62 -1.54
N ARG A 136 4.47 15.64 -1.45
CA ARG A 136 5.53 15.65 -0.45
C ARG A 136 6.41 16.90 -0.56
N THR A 137 6.79 17.30 -1.77
CA THR A 137 7.57 18.51 -1.99
C THR A 137 6.86 19.73 -1.43
N ARG A 138 5.56 19.90 -1.71
CA ARG A 138 4.77 21.03 -1.19
C ARG A 138 4.66 21.03 0.33
N VAL A 139 4.54 19.86 0.95
CA VAL A 139 4.53 19.73 2.42
C VAL A 139 5.89 20.11 3.02
N MET A 140 6.98 19.72 2.38
CA MET A 140 8.34 20.11 2.79
C MET A 140 8.56 21.62 2.69
N ASP A 141 8.12 22.23 1.58
CA ASP A 141 8.22 23.66 1.36
C ASP A 141 7.42 24.42 2.43
N TYR A 142 6.17 24.01 2.66
CA TYR A 142 5.33 24.57 3.71
C TYR A 142 5.99 24.46 5.10
N ARG A 143 6.50 23.25 5.44
CA ARG A 143 7.19 22.99 6.71
C ARG A 143 8.34 23.97 6.92
N LYS A 144 9.16 24.17 5.88
CA LYS A 144 10.31 25.09 5.92
C LYS A 144 9.88 26.54 6.07
N GLU A 145 8.91 26.99 5.29
CA GLU A 145 8.40 28.36 5.30
C GLU A 145 7.72 28.72 6.62
N ALA A 146 6.95 27.79 7.18
CA ALA A 146 6.24 27.98 8.44
C ALA A 146 7.11 27.70 9.70
N GLY A 147 8.37 27.26 9.53
CA GLY A 147 9.27 26.96 10.65
C GLY A 147 8.78 25.82 11.54
N VAL A 148 8.12 24.81 10.98
CA VAL A 148 7.56 23.69 11.74
C VAL A 148 8.65 22.70 12.06
N GLU A 149 8.94 22.48 13.35
CA GLU A 149 10.00 21.59 13.84
C GLU A 149 9.49 20.22 14.33
N ASP A 150 8.16 20.03 14.39
CA ASP A 150 7.56 18.79 14.88
C ASP A 150 8.07 17.58 14.09
N GLU A 151 8.39 16.48 14.81
CA GLU A 151 8.90 15.24 14.19
C GLU A 151 7.87 14.61 13.23
N TYR A 152 6.58 14.75 13.55
CA TYR A 152 5.49 14.14 12.77
C TYR A 152 4.51 15.18 12.26
N LEU A 153 4.17 15.04 10.99
CA LEU A 153 3.09 15.77 10.34
C LEU A 153 2.10 14.79 9.73
N SER A 154 0.87 15.23 9.55
CA SER A 154 -0.08 14.56 8.65
C SER A 154 -0.75 15.57 7.74
N ILE A 155 -1.22 15.09 6.61
CA ILE A 155 -2.02 15.88 5.68
C ILE A 155 -3.32 15.18 5.37
N GLU A 156 -4.36 15.95 5.07
CA GLU A 156 -5.60 15.45 4.49
C GLU A 156 -5.75 15.98 3.06
N TYR A 157 -6.00 15.08 2.13
CA TYR A 157 -6.25 15.41 0.73
C TYR A 157 -7.12 14.33 0.08
N ILE A 158 -7.60 14.57 -1.15
CA ILE A 158 -8.39 13.60 -1.91
C ILE A 158 -7.53 13.07 -3.07
N PRO A 159 -7.05 11.81 -3.00
CA PRO A 159 -6.29 11.20 -4.08
C PRO A 159 -7.11 11.10 -5.38
N LYS A 160 -6.46 11.35 -6.52
CA LYS A 160 -7.07 11.25 -7.85
C LYS A 160 -6.94 9.86 -8.48
N THR A 161 -6.04 9.06 -7.95
CA THR A 161 -5.74 7.71 -8.45
C THR A 161 -5.53 6.73 -7.30
N GLY A 162 -5.48 5.45 -7.61
CA GLY A 162 -5.23 4.40 -6.63
C GLY A 162 -6.47 3.99 -5.84
N LYS A 163 -6.24 3.16 -4.82
CA LYS A 163 -7.29 2.54 -4.00
C LYS A 163 -8.17 3.58 -3.26
N ASN A 164 -7.56 4.67 -2.82
CA ASN A 164 -8.23 5.72 -2.03
C ASN A 164 -8.74 6.89 -2.89
N ARG A 165 -8.90 6.68 -4.21
CA ARG A 165 -9.40 7.71 -5.14
C ARG A 165 -10.75 8.27 -4.70
N GLY A 166 -10.85 9.59 -4.64
CA GLY A 166 -12.10 10.31 -4.34
C GLY A 166 -12.52 10.29 -2.88
N ILE A 167 -11.72 9.72 -1.99
CA ILE A 167 -11.99 9.65 -0.55
C ILE A 167 -10.95 10.50 0.18
N VAL A 168 -11.38 11.23 1.24
CA VAL A 168 -10.43 11.95 2.09
C VAL A 168 -9.43 10.96 2.68
N TYR A 169 -8.16 11.16 2.37
CA TYR A 169 -7.07 10.31 2.80
C TYR A 169 -6.11 11.08 3.68
N GLU A 170 -5.73 10.49 4.81
CA GLU A 170 -4.74 11.03 5.71
C GLU A 170 -3.39 10.38 5.48
N GLN A 171 -2.39 11.19 5.13
CA GLN A 171 -1.03 10.79 4.89
C GLN A 171 -0.13 11.28 6.02
N PHE A 172 0.65 10.38 6.62
CA PHE A 172 1.63 10.69 7.66
C PHE A 172 3.03 10.90 7.07
N TYR A 173 3.78 11.80 7.70
CA TYR A 173 5.18 12.11 7.42
C TYR A 173 6.00 12.12 8.71
N LYS A 174 7.28 11.74 8.59
CA LYS A 174 8.24 11.76 9.69
C LYS A 174 9.51 12.51 9.31
N GLY A 175 10.01 13.31 10.24
CA GLY A 175 11.30 13.99 10.18
C GLY A 175 11.35 15.16 9.19
N ASP A 176 12.47 15.86 9.15
CA ASP A 176 12.68 17.09 8.39
C ASP A 176 12.50 16.91 6.88
N VAL A 177 12.88 15.74 6.38
CA VAL A 177 12.74 15.39 4.98
C VAL A 177 11.37 14.80 4.63
N CYS A 178 10.40 14.87 5.55
CA CYS A 178 9.03 14.36 5.36
C CYS A 178 9.01 12.95 4.77
N ASN A 179 9.61 11.99 5.46
CA ASN A 179 9.52 10.58 5.07
C ASN A 179 8.06 10.12 5.14
N LEU A 180 7.58 9.65 4.01
CA LEU A 180 6.19 9.24 3.79
C LEU A 180 5.90 7.90 4.46
N PHE A 181 4.81 7.76 5.19
CA PHE A 181 4.29 6.47 5.63
C PHE A 181 3.57 5.78 4.49
N VAL A 182 3.97 4.57 4.18
CA VAL A 182 3.28 3.68 3.24
C VAL A 182 2.65 2.56 4.05
N TRP A 183 1.33 2.51 4.06
CA TRP A 183 0.58 1.58 4.90
C TRP A 183 0.45 0.20 4.25
N LEU A 184 0.55 -0.84 5.05
CA LEU A 184 0.29 -2.21 4.61
C LEU A 184 -1.16 -2.38 4.14
N ARG A 185 -2.11 -1.73 4.82
CA ARG A 185 -3.54 -1.71 4.45
C ARG A 185 -3.82 -1.18 3.06
N ASP A 186 -2.99 -0.26 2.53
CA ASP A 186 -3.19 0.29 1.18
C ASP A 186 -2.82 -0.71 0.07
N THR A 187 -2.04 -1.75 0.41
CA THR A 187 -1.65 -2.83 -0.50
C THR A 187 -2.46 -4.11 -0.31
N SER A 188 -3.48 -4.08 0.55
CA SER A 188 -4.25 -5.24 1.01
C SER A 188 -5.74 -4.98 0.88
N GLU A 189 -6.56 -6.03 0.85
CA GLU A 189 -8.00 -5.94 1.07
C GLU A 189 -8.30 -6.05 2.57
N ILE A 190 -9.26 -5.24 3.04
CA ILE A 190 -9.70 -5.29 4.45
C ILE A 190 -11.02 -6.03 4.48
N ILE A 191 -11.06 -7.16 5.18
CA ILE A 191 -12.26 -7.98 5.39
C ILE A 191 -12.36 -8.25 6.89
N ASP A 192 -13.47 -7.83 7.52
CA ASP A 192 -13.71 -7.98 8.96
C ASP A 192 -12.53 -7.51 9.84
N GLY A 193 -11.95 -6.36 9.48
CA GLY A 193 -10.83 -5.76 10.22
C GLY A 193 -9.47 -6.43 10.03
N LYS A 194 -9.38 -7.47 9.21
CA LYS A 194 -8.14 -8.17 8.88
C LYS A 194 -7.68 -7.83 7.46
N LEU A 195 -6.39 -7.97 7.24
CA LEU A 195 -5.77 -7.71 5.94
C LEU A 195 -5.59 -9.01 5.15
N TYR A 196 -5.95 -8.96 3.88
CA TYR A 196 -5.82 -10.06 2.94
C TYR A 196 -5.09 -9.63 1.67
N LYS A 197 -4.31 -10.55 1.13
CA LYS A 197 -3.75 -10.47 -0.22
C LYS A 197 -4.70 -11.20 -1.18
N LYS A 198 -5.06 -10.52 -2.24
CA LYS A 198 -5.84 -11.04 -3.35
C LYS A 198 -4.96 -11.72 -4.37
#